data_501de249111f499dd8620ac606945db9
#
_entry.id   501de249111f499dd8620ac606945db9
#
_cell.length_a   1.000
_cell.length_b   1.000
_cell.length_c   1.000
_cell.angle_alpha   90.00
_cell.angle_beta   90.00
_cell.angle_gamma   90.00
#
_symmetry.space_group_name_H-M   'P 1'
#
loop_
_entity.id
_entity.type
_entity.pdbx_description
1 polymer ?
#
loop_
_entity_poly.entity_id
_entity_poly.type
_entity_poly.pdbx_seq_one_letter_code
_entity_poly.pdbx_strand_id
1 'polypeptide(L)'
;PKKEIRQGMAEIIKYSIIDDKELFSLLGKINKNFLSNKKNIIMKIIKKCIQIKVKTIKEDFKEGDKRMILNFGHTVGHAIEKLYNYSKSHGDCIGLGMLVEAKIAHDIKALSITNYSRIKELLLMHNLLKIKLNKSDTRQLLSFMRLDKKNSDKKITFSIPQNIGKMKTTKGKHSIQVNDKIILNALNKVIDEIKN
;
A
#
# COMPACT_ATOMS: atom_id res chain seq x y z
N PRO A 1 -20.16 -10.56 0.40
CA PRO A 1 -19.36 -11.57 1.10
C PRO A 1 -18.22 -10.95 1.92
N LYS A 2 -17.91 -11.49 3.11
CA LYS A 2 -16.84 -10.98 4.00
C LYS A 2 -15.47 -10.89 3.32
N LYS A 3 -15.18 -11.77 2.37
CA LYS A 3 -13.94 -11.78 1.59
C LYS A 3 -13.81 -10.53 0.72
N GLU A 4 -14.86 -10.16 0.02
CA GLU A 4 -14.89 -8.97 -0.87
C GLU A 4 -14.76 -7.67 -0.07
N ILE A 5 -15.43 -7.60 1.08
CA ILE A 5 -15.31 -6.46 1.99
C ILE A 5 -13.86 -6.28 2.45
N ARG A 6 -13.16 -7.37 2.80
CA ARG A 6 -11.74 -7.30 3.19
C ARG A 6 -10.85 -6.84 2.04
N GLN A 7 -11.13 -7.31 0.81
CA GLN A 7 -10.38 -6.84 -0.36
C GLN A 7 -10.58 -5.33 -0.59
N GLY A 8 -11.84 -4.86 -0.52
CA GLY A 8 -12.15 -3.44 -0.60
C GLY A 8 -11.50 -2.61 0.52
N MET A 9 -11.31 -3.21 1.71
CA MET A 9 -10.67 -2.52 2.84
C MET A 9 -9.20 -2.16 2.55
N ALA A 10 -8.46 -2.97 1.78
CA ALA A 10 -7.10 -2.64 1.38
C ALA A 10 -7.06 -1.32 0.58
N GLU A 11 -7.98 -1.15 -0.38
CA GLU A 11 -8.10 0.09 -1.14
C GLU A 11 -8.51 1.29 -0.27
N ILE A 12 -9.45 1.09 0.66
CA ILE A 12 -9.89 2.14 1.59
C ILE A 12 -8.70 2.61 2.46
N ILE A 13 -7.91 1.67 3.01
CA ILE A 13 -6.71 1.98 3.79
C ILE A 13 -5.69 2.70 2.91
N LYS A 14 -5.47 2.27 1.68
CA LYS A 14 -4.60 2.96 0.73
C LYS A 14 -5.01 4.43 0.58
N TYR A 15 -6.29 4.72 0.29
CA TYR A 15 -6.77 6.10 0.16
C TYR A 15 -6.52 6.92 1.43
N SER A 16 -6.70 6.33 2.59
CA SER A 16 -6.46 7.01 3.87
C SER A 16 -4.98 7.39 4.07
N ILE A 17 -4.06 6.52 3.62
CA ILE A 17 -2.62 6.77 3.75
C ILE A 17 -2.16 7.81 2.73
N ILE A 18 -2.69 7.79 1.51
CA ILE A 18 -2.21 8.68 0.45
C ILE A 18 -2.74 10.11 0.53
N ASP A 19 -3.97 10.35 1.04
CA ASP A 19 -4.60 11.69 0.97
C ASP A 19 -5.53 12.06 2.15
N ASP A 20 -5.90 11.14 3.08
CA ASP A 20 -6.91 11.47 4.12
C ASP A 20 -6.57 10.89 5.50
N LYS A 21 -5.87 11.69 6.33
CA LYS A 21 -5.55 11.32 7.73
C LYS A 21 -6.77 11.14 8.64
N GLU A 22 -7.90 11.81 8.33
CA GLU A 22 -9.13 11.65 9.13
C GLU A 22 -9.78 10.29 8.83
N LEU A 23 -9.79 9.88 7.56
CA LEU A 23 -10.22 8.55 7.16
C LEU A 23 -9.34 7.48 7.84
N PHE A 24 -8.01 7.67 7.88
CA PHE A 24 -7.10 6.77 8.60
C PHE A 24 -7.48 6.64 10.08
N SER A 25 -7.71 7.77 10.76
CA SER A 25 -8.12 7.79 12.16
C SER A 25 -9.50 7.14 12.39
N LEU A 26 -10.42 7.33 11.45
CA LEU A 26 -11.73 6.68 11.47
C LEU A 26 -11.59 5.16 11.36
N LEU A 27 -10.77 4.67 10.42
CA LEU A 27 -10.54 3.23 10.21
C LEU A 27 -9.92 2.56 11.44
N GLY A 28 -9.05 3.25 12.18
CA GLY A 28 -8.47 2.76 13.44
C GLY A 28 -9.49 2.63 14.58
N LYS A 29 -10.65 3.28 14.49
CA LYS A 29 -11.74 3.18 15.49
C LYS A 29 -12.80 2.13 15.12
N ILE A 30 -12.71 1.56 13.93
CA ILE A 30 -13.68 0.64 13.39
C ILE A 30 -13.19 -0.79 13.57
N ASN A 31 -13.93 -1.61 14.29
CA ASN A 31 -13.65 -3.04 14.43
C ASN A 31 -14.22 -3.86 13.27
N LYS A 32 -13.84 -5.16 13.21
CA LYS A 32 -14.23 -6.10 12.15
C LYS A 32 -15.76 -6.28 11.93
N ASN A 33 -16.57 -5.95 12.93
CA ASN A 33 -18.04 -6.09 12.88
C ASN A 33 -18.76 -4.80 12.45
N PHE A 34 -18.00 -3.79 12.06
CA PHE A 34 -18.47 -2.46 11.70
C PHE A 34 -19.51 -2.45 10.56
N LEU A 35 -19.35 -3.36 9.59
CA LEU A 35 -20.18 -3.37 8.36
C LEU A 35 -21.62 -3.83 8.60
N SER A 36 -21.90 -4.47 9.72
CA SER A 36 -23.25 -5.02 9.97
C SER A 36 -24.28 -3.97 10.43
N ASN A 37 -23.87 -2.80 10.97
CA ASN A 37 -24.84 -1.94 11.65
C ASN A 37 -24.72 -0.41 11.42
N LYS A 38 -23.87 0.08 10.48
CA LYS A 38 -23.66 1.54 10.34
C LYS A 38 -23.60 2.02 8.88
N LYS A 39 -24.72 1.88 8.16
CA LYS A 39 -24.87 2.31 6.76
C LYS A 39 -24.31 3.72 6.48
N ASN A 40 -24.58 4.69 7.37
CA ASN A 40 -24.12 6.07 7.21
C ASN A 40 -22.60 6.22 7.21
N ILE A 41 -21.88 5.42 8.03
CA ILE A 41 -20.41 5.46 8.10
C ILE A 41 -19.82 4.81 6.85
N ILE A 42 -20.43 3.72 6.38
CA ILE A 42 -20.01 3.05 5.13
C ILE A 42 -20.15 4.02 3.96
N MET A 43 -21.30 4.69 3.85
CA MET A 43 -21.53 5.68 2.80
C MET A 43 -20.54 6.85 2.87
N LYS A 44 -20.20 7.34 4.07
CA LYS A 44 -19.18 8.37 4.27
C LYS A 44 -17.80 7.92 3.80
N ILE A 45 -17.38 6.68 4.12
CA ILE A 45 -16.11 6.09 3.69
C ILE A 45 -16.06 5.98 2.16
N ILE A 46 -17.09 5.39 1.55
CA ILE A 46 -17.17 5.23 0.09
C ILE A 46 -17.09 6.60 -0.59
N LYS A 47 -17.85 7.59 -0.13
CA LYS A 47 -17.82 8.95 -0.68
C LYS A 47 -16.42 9.56 -0.63
N LYS A 48 -15.72 9.46 0.50
CA LYS A 48 -14.34 9.94 0.65
C LYS A 48 -13.40 9.24 -0.33
N CYS A 49 -13.46 7.93 -0.45
CA CYS A 49 -12.60 7.17 -1.39
C CYS A 49 -12.85 7.58 -2.85
N ILE A 50 -14.12 7.72 -3.26
CA ILE A 50 -14.49 8.19 -4.60
C ILE A 50 -13.95 9.61 -4.83
N GLN A 51 -14.11 10.52 -3.88
CA GLN A 51 -13.62 11.90 -3.97
C GLN A 51 -12.10 11.95 -4.16
N ILE A 52 -11.33 11.19 -3.38
CA ILE A 52 -9.86 11.10 -3.51
C ILE A 52 -9.48 10.59 -4.89
N LYS A 53 -10.09 9.49 -5.33
CA LYS A 53 -9.81 8.91 -6.65
C LYS A 53 -10.13 9.88 -7.78
N VAL A 54 -11.32 10.49 -7.77
CA VAL A 54 -11.76 11.45 -8.81
C VAL A 54 -10.86 12.68 -8.83
N LYS A 55 -10.53 13.25 -7.66
CA LYS A 55 -9.60 14.39 -7.54
C LYS A 55 -8.25 14.04 -8.16
N THR A 56 -7.66 12.92 -7.77
CA THR A 56 -6.34 12.49 -8.27
C THR A 56 -6.33 12.28 -9.78
N ILE A 57 -7.38 11.66 -10.35
CA ILE A 57 -7.51 11.45 -11.79
C ILE A 57 -7.72 12.79 -12.54
N LYS A 58 -8.53 13.71 -12.00
CA LYS A 58 -8.74 15.03 -12.62
C LYS A 58 -7.46 15.87 -12.66
N GLU A 59 -6.64 15.78 -11.62
CA GLU A 59 -5.38 16.52 -11.52
C GLU A 59 -4.27 15.91 -12.40
N ASP A 60 -4.38 14.63 -12.77
CA ASP A 60 -3.44 13.92 -13.65
C ASP A 60 -4.14 12.86 -14.49
N PHE A 61 -4.89 13.31 -15.50
CA PHE A 61 -5.67 12.41 -16.37
C PHE A 61 -4.78 11.45 -17.17
N LYS A 62 -3.61 11.93 -17.64
CA LYS A 62 -2.68 11.16 -18.48
C LYS A 62 -1.72 10.24 -17.69
N GLU A 63 -1.86 10.16 -16.36
CA GLU A 63 -0.98 9.38 -15.49
C GLU A 63 0.51 9.76 -15.64
N GLY A 64 0.78 11.05 -15.75
CA GLY A 64 2.14 11.57 -15.93
C GLY A 64 2.97 11.56 -14.65
N ASP A 65 2.36 11.79 -13.49
CA ASP A 65 3.07 11.83 -12.20
C ASP A 65 2.15 11.69 -10.98
N LYS A 66 1.25 12.63 -10.73
CA LYS A 66 0.45 12.69 -9.48
C LYS A 66 -0.41 11.44 -9.30
N ARG A 67 -0.98 10.91 -10.36
CA ARG A 67 -1.80 9.71 -10.32
C ARG A 67 -1.02 8.47 -9.86
N MET A 68 0.32 8.51 -9.94
CA MET A 68 1.19 7.45 -9.45
C MET A 68 0.98 7.16 -7.94
N ILE A 69 0.49 8.13 -7.15
CA ILE A 69 0.19 7.90 -5.73
C ILE A 69 -0.83 6.79 -5.51
N LEU A 70 -1.73 6.54 -6.47
CA LEU A 70 -2.71 5.45 -6.42
C LEU A 70 -2.05 4.07 -6.47
N ASN A 71 -0.78 4.00 -6.90
CA ASN A 71 0.00 2.76 -6.97
C ASN A 71 0.71 2.40 -5.65
N PHE A 72 0.53 3.17 -4.56
CA PHE A 72 1.07 2.79 -3.27
C PHE A 72 0.61 1.38 -2.86
N GLY A 73 1.55 0.53 -2.53
CA GLY A 73 1.34 -0.89 -2.24
C GLY A 73 1.24 -1.81 -3.48
N HIS A 74 1.07 -1.25 -4.68
CA HIS A 74 0.82 -2.06 -5.88
C HIS A 74 2.09 -2.58 -6.53
N THR A 75 3.24 -1.88 -6.43
CA THR A 75 4.50 -2.37 -7.02
C THR A 75 4.91 -3.70 -6.39
N VAL A 76 4.89 -3.79 -5.08
CA VAL A 76 5.15 -5.04 -4.36
C VAL A 76 3.95 -5.98 -4.43
N GLY A 77 2.73 -5.47 -4.31
CA GLY A 77 1.50 -6.26 -4.32
C GLY A 77 1.33 -7.08 -5.60
N HIS A 78 1.52 -6.48 -6.78
CA HIS A 78 1.47 -7.18 -8.07
C HIS A 78 2.59 -8.24 -8.21
N ALA A 79 3.78 -7.97 -7.67
CA ALA A 79 4.84 -8.97 -7.63
C ALA A 79 4.45 -10.18 -6.77
N ILE A 80 3.76 -9.94 -5.64
CA ILE A 80 3.21 -11.01 -4.79
C ILE A 80 2.10 -11.79 -5.51
N GLU A 81 1.18 -11.10 -6.19
CA GLU A 81 0.14 -11.77 -7.00
C GLU A 81 0.78 -12.72 -8.03
N LYS A 82 1.80 -12.23 -8.73
CA LYS A 82 2.53 -13.03 -9.73
C LYS A 82 3.26 -14.21 -9.10
N LEU A 83 3.89 -14.03 -7.93
CA LEU A 83 4.58 -15.10 -7.19
C LEU A 83 3.63 -16.26 -6.88
N TYR A 84 2.38 -15.95 -6.54
CA TYR A 84 1.35 -16.93 -6.22
C TYR A 84 0.43 -17.30 -7.39
N ASN A 85 0.81 -17.00 -8.63
CA ASN A 85 0.02 -17.26 -9.84
C ASN A 85 -1.44 -16.78 -9.68
N TYR A 86 -1.61 -15.59 -9.08
CA TYR A 86 -2.93 -14.93 -8.83
C TYR A 86 -3.90 -15.76 -7.96
N SER A 87 -3.42 -16.77 -7.23
CA SER A 87 -4.25 -17.57 -6.31
C SER A 87 -4.58 -16.86 -5.00
N LYS A 88 -3.84 -15.80 -4.66
CA LYS A 88 -4.08 -14.97 -3.48
C LYS A 88 -5.01 -13.80 -3.82
N SER A 89 -5.75 -13.31 -2.82
CA SER A 89 -6.65 -12.18 -3.05
C SER A 89 -5.87 -10.88 -3.28
N HIS A 90 -6.34 -10.04 -4.20
CA HIS A 90 -5.75 -8.73 -4.49
C HIS A 90 -5.53 -7.91 -3.22
N GLY A 91 -6.58 -7.75 -2.39
CA GLY A 91 -6.47 -6.96 -1.17
C GLY A 91 -5.43 -7.47 -0.16
N ASP A 92 -5.24 -8.80 -0.06
CA ASP A 92 -4.18 -9.36 0.80
C ASP A 92 -2.78 -9.06 0.23
N CYS A 93 -2.62 -9.12 -1.11
CA CYS A 93 -1.36 -8.79 -1.78
C CYS A 93 -1.02 -7.31 -1.65
N ILE A 94 -2.00 -6.41 -1.88
CA ILE A 94 -1.82 -4.96 -1.75
C ILE A 94 -1.59 -4.58 -0.29
N GLY A 95 -2.27 -5.22 0.67
CA GLY A 95 -2.05 -4.98 2.10
C GLY A 95 -0.59 -5.22 2.50
N LEU A 96 -0.05 -6.38 2.11
CA LEU A 96 1.36 -6.70 2.37
C LEU A 96 2.29 -5.79 1.57
N GLY A 97 1.93 -5.45 0.33
CA GLY A 97 2.66 -4.49 -0.50
C GLY A 97 2.76 -3.11 0.16
N MET A 98 1.66 -2.59 0.71
CA MET A 98 1.66 -1.32 1.45
C MET A 98 2.60 -1.36 2.66
N LEU A 99 2.65 -2.48 3.39
CA LEU A 99 3.56 -2.60 4.53
C LEU A 99 5.03 -2.57 4.09
N VAL A 100 5.38 -3.29 3.02
CA VAL A 100 6.76 -3.29 2.47
C VAL A 100 7.14 -1.91 1.94
N GLU A 101 6.27 -1.24 1.19
CA GLU A 101 6.52 0.10 0.65
C GLU A 101 6.59 1.17 1.75
N ALA A 102 5.80 1.03 2.83
CA ALA A 102 5.94 1.87 4.02
C ALA A 102 7.27 1.61 4.76
N LYS A 103 7.76 0.36 4.77
CA LYS A 103 9.09 0.03 5.31
C LYS A 103 10.20 0.63 4.48
N ILE A 104 10.11 0.58 3.15
CA ILE A 104 11.02 1.28 2.25
C ILE A 104 11.03 2.78 2.56
N ALA A 105 9.84 3.40 2.71
CA ALA A 105 9.70 4.81 3.07
C ALA A 105 10.40 5.15 4.38
N HIS A 106 10.30 4.28 5.39
CA HIS A 106 11.01 4.44 6.65
C HIS A 106 12.52 4.29 6.48
N ASP A 107 13.00 3.24 5.78
CA ASP A 107 14.43 2.95 5.63
C ASP A 107 15.16 4.07 4.86
N ILE A 108 14.48 4.77 3.93
CA ILE A 108 15.02 5.98 3.27
C ILE A 108 14.73 7.29 4.02
N LYS A 109 14.31 7.22 5.29
CA LYS A 109 14.00 8.37 6.17
C LYS A 109 12.90 9.30 5.64
N ALA A 110 11.99 8.79 4.81
CA ALA A 110 10.83 9.54 4.33
C ALA A 110 9.65 9.47 5.32
N LEU A 111 9.47 8.33 5.99
CA LEU A 111 8.39 8.06 6.94
C LEU A 111 8.96 7.80 8.34
N SER A 112 8.34 8.37 9.38
CA SER A 112 8.73 8.10 10.76
C SER A 112 8.40 6.65 11.16
N ILE A 113 9.15 6.10 12.14
CA ILE A 113 8.86 4.78 12.69
C ILE A 113 7.46 4.71 13.32
N THR A 114 7.03 5.79 13.97
CA THR A 114 5.68 5.88 14.56
C THR A 114 4.60 5.71 13.50
N ASN A 115 4.72 6.39 12.35
CA ASN A 115 3.73 6.26 11.28
C ASN A 115 3.81 4.90 10.58
N TYR A 116 5.00 4.33 10.42
CA TYR A 116 5.15 2.95 9.95
C TYR A 116 4.41 1.96 10.86
N SER A 117 4.62 2.04 12.18
CA SER A 117 3.94 1.18 13.16
C SER A 117 2.42 1.34 13.10
N ARG A 118 1.91 2.57 13.00
CA ARG A 118 0.47 2.83 12.86
C ARG A 118 -0.13 2.22 11.59
N ILE A 119 0.60 2.29 10.46
CA ILE A 119 0.18 1.64 9.20
C ILE A 119 0.14 0.12 9.39
N LYS A 120 1.17 -0.48 9.98
CA LYS A 120 1.22 -1.91 10.29
C LYS A 120 0.06 -2.34 11.16
N GLU A 121 -0.20 -1.63 12.26
CA GLU A 121 -1.30 -1.90 13.18
C GLU A 121 -2.66 -1.85 12.48
N LEU A 122 -2.90 -0.85 11.62
CA LEU A 122 -4.14 -0.73 10.87
C LEU A 122 -4.33 -1.90 9.89
N LEU A 123 -3.28 -2.31 9.19
CA LEU A 123 -3.32 -3.46 8.27
C LEU A 123 -3.58 -4.78 9.03
N LEU A 124 -2.96 -4.97 10.20
CA LEU A 124 -3.21 -6.12 11.08
C LEU A 124 -4.65 -6.13 11.60
N MET A 125 -5.15 -5.00 12.08
CA MET A 125 -6.52 -4.85 12.57
C MET A 125 -7.55 -5.28 11.53
N HIS A 126 -7.31 -4.97 10.26
CA HIS A 126 -8.20 -5.34 9.15
C HIS A 126 -7.86 -6.68 8.48
N ASN A 127 -6.96 -7.50 9.08
CA ASN A 127 -6.55 -8.82 8.59
C ASN A 127 -6.00 -8.85 7.15
N LEU A 128 -5.21 -7.86 6.78
CA LEU A 128 -4.62 -7.73 5.44
C LEU A 128 -3.18 -8.24 5.35
N LEU A 129 -2.61 -8.79 6.43
CA LEU A 129 -1.24 -9.33 6.49
C LEU A 129 -1.25 -10.87 6.66
N LYS A 130 -2.09 -11.57 5.90
CA LYS A 130 -2.24 -13.04 5.99
C LYS A 130 -1.29 -13.82 5.10
N ILE A 131 -0.71 -13.18 4.10
CA ILE A 131 0.22 -13.84 3.18
C ILE A 131 1.55 -14.04 3.90
N LYS A 132 2.02 -15.28 3.91
CA LYS A 132 3.33 -15.64 4.44
C LYS A 132 4.31 -15.74 3.29
N LEU A 133 5.31 -14.87 3.29
CA LEU A 133 6.45 -14.93 2.37
C LEU A 133 7.64 -15.61 3.05
N ASN A 134 8.52 -16.22 2.25
CA ASN A 134 9.82 -16.72 2.69
C ASN A 134 10.93 -15.78 2.23
N LYS A 135 12.07 -15.79 2.92
CA LYS A 135 13.23 -15.00 2.49
C LYS A 135 13.78 -15.45 1.12
N SER A 136 13.57 -16.72 0.76
CA SER A 136 13.88 -17.25 -0.56
C SER A 136 13.13 -16.57 -1.70
N ASP A 137 11.92 -16.07 -1.42
CA ASP A 137 11.03 -15.46 -2.42
C ASP A 137 11.47 -14.04 -2.81
N THR A 138 12.29 -13.38 -1.99
CA THR A 138 12.61 -11.95 -2.13
C THR A 138 13.31 -11.60 -3.43
N ARG A 139 14.21 -12.46 -3.92
CA ARG A 139 14.90 -12.25 -5.20
C ARG A 139 13.93 -12.37 -6.39
N GLN A 140 13.00 -13.32 -6.32
CA GLN A 140 11.99 -13.52 -7.35
C GLN A 140 10.99 -12.34 -7.36
N LEU A 141 10.56 -11.86 -6.18
CA LEU A 141 9.75 -10.66 -6.07
C LEU A 141 10.44 -9.45 -6.69
N LEU A 142 11.73 -9.24 -6.42
CA LEU A 142 12.51 -8.16 -7.02
C LEU A 142 12.53 -8.26 -8.55
N SER A 143 12.70 -9.47 -9.11
CA SER A 143 12.65 -9.68 -10.56
C SER A 143 11.29 -9.35 -11.15
N PHE A 144 10.20 -9.72 -10.48
CA PHE A 144 8.84 -9.41 -10.93
C PHE A 144 8.53 -7.91 -10.89
N MET A 145 9.00 -7.19 -9.85
CA MET A 145 8.87 -5.74 -9.78
C MET A 145 9.60 -5.02 -10.94
N ARG A 146 10.75 -5.52 -11.39
CA ARG A 146 11.48 -4.95 -12.54
C ARG A 146 10.75 -5.13 -13.87
N LEU A 147 9.93 -6.16 -14.01
CA LEU A 147 9.14 -6.43 -15.21
C LEU A 147 7.84 -5.61 -15.29
N ASP A 148 7.51 -4.86 -14.24
CA ASP A 148 6.34 -3.97 -14.28
C ASP A 148 6.58 -2.86 -15.32
N LYS A 149 5.60 -2.66 -16.23
CA LYS A 149 5.64 -1.69 -17.33
C LYS A 149 5.93 -0.24 -16.90
N LYS A 150 5.76 0.06 -15.60
CA LYS A 150 6.01 1.38 -15.02
C LYS A 150 7.50 1.65 -14.75
N ASN A 151 8.35 0.63 -14.83
CA ASN A 151 9.76 0.71 -14.53
C ASN A 151 10.57 0.85 -15.83
N SER A 152 10.86 2.09 -16.26
CA SER A 152 11.82 2.36 -17.33
C SER A 152 13.25 2.09 -16.82
N ASP A 153 14.15 1.66 -17.72
CA ASP A 153 15.59 1.49 -17.46
C ASP A 153 15.96 0.50 -16.36
N LYS A 154 15.15 -0.55 -16.11
CA LYS A 154 15.38 -1.58 -15.07
C LYS A 154 15.43 -1.05 -13.63
N LYS A 155 15.01 0.21 -13.39
CA LYS A 155 14.96 0.83 -12.06
C LYS A 155 13.55 0.75 -11.50
N ILE A 156 13.41 0.20 -10.30
CA ILE A 156 12.11 0.06 -9.65
C ILE A 156 11.72 1.39 -9.01
N THR A 157 10.52 1.88 -9.32
CA THR A 157 9.97 3.12 -8.78
C THR A 157 8.79 2.84 -7.87
N PHE A 158 8.67 3.66 -6.82
CA PHE A 158 7.62 3.57 -5.82
C PHE A 158 6.97 4.93 -5.60
N SER A 159 5.69 4.92 -5.29
CA SER A 159 5.01 6.04 -4.64
C SER A 159 4.94 5.75 -3.16
N ILE A 160 5.65 6.52 -2.34
CA ILE A 160 5.82 6.23 -0.92
C ILE A 160 5.26 7.35 -0.03
N PRO A 161 4.72 7.01 1.16
CA PRO A 161 4.21 8.01 2.09
C PRO A 161 5.35 8.81 2.75
N GLN A 162 5.12 10.12 2.90
CA GLN A 162 5.90 10.99 3.77
C GLN A 162 5.29 11.10 5.16
N ASN A 163 3.97 11.03 5.20
CA ASN A 163 3.15 11.03 6.41
C ASN A 163 1.82 10.34 6.10
N ILE A 164 1.05 9.99 7.09
CA ILE A 164 -0.34 9.55 6.88
C ILE A 164 -1.13 10.73 6.29
N GLY A 165 -1.78 10.50 5.16
CA GLY A 165 -2.49 11.51 4.38
C GLY A 165 -1.59 12.38 3.49
N LYS A 166 -0.30 12.02 3.33
CA LYS A 166 0.62 12.79 2.47
C LYS A 166 1.68 11.90 1.84
N MET A 167 1.78 11.95 0.51
CA MET A 167 2.81 11.25 -0.25
C MET A 167 4.06 12.11 -0.41
N LYS A 168 5.23 11.45 -0.51
CA LYS A 168 6.50 12.11 -0.75
C LYS A 168 6.63 12.54 -2.21
N THR A 169 7.18 13.74 -2.39
CA THR A 169 7.62 14.22 -3.70
C THR A 169 9.14 14.43 -3.69
N THR A 170 9.80 14.13 -4.80
CA THR A 170 11.22 14.38 -4.99
C THR A 170 11.41 15.06 -6.34
N LYS A 171 11.98 16.27 -6.35
CA LYS A 171 12.12 17.10 -7.57
C LYS A 171 10.79 17.26 -8.31
N GLY A 172 9.68 17.45 -7.58
CA GLY A 172 8.33 17.62 -8.13
C GLY A 172 7.65 16.32 -8.56
N LYS A 173 8.28 15.15 -8.47
CA LYS A 173 7.73 13.86 -8.88
C LYS A 173 7.28 13.02 -7.69
N HIS A 174 6.14 12.30 -7.83
CA HIS A 174 5.58 11.38 -6.84
C HIS A 174 6.14 9.95 -6.97
N SER A 175 6.87 9.65 -8.03
CA SER A 175 7.57 8.39 -8.21
C SER A 175 9.03 8.51 -7.80
N ILE A 176 9.52 7.60 -6.97
CA ILE A 176 10.86 7.62 -6.40
C ILE A 176 11.57 6.33 -6.73
N GLN A 177 12.76 6.43 -7.35
CA GLN A 177 13.61 5.27 -7.60
C GLN A 177 14.25 4.80 -6.29
N VAL A 178 14.23 3.49 -6.06
CA VAL A 178 14.81 2.88 -4.86
C VAL A 178 15.82 1.80 -5.26
N ASN A 179 16.95 1.79 -4.55
CA ASN A 179 18.00 0.79 -4.77
C ASN A 179 17.55 -0.61 -4.33
N ASP A 180 17.92 -1.63 -5.09
CA ASP A 180 17.57 -3.02 -4.83
C ASP A 180 17.93 -3.50 -3.43
N LYS A 181 19.10 -3.06 -2.90
CA LYS A 181 19.55 -3.43 -1.55
C LYS A 181 18.55 -2.95 -0.48
N ILE A 182 17.98 -1.76 -0.65
CA ILE A 182 16.96 -1.21 0.26
C ILE A 182 15.67 -2.03 0.14
N ILE A 183 15.25 -2.36 -1.09
CA ILE A 183 14.04 -3.15 -1.35
C ILE A 183 14.17 -4.54 -0.71
N LEU A 184 15.27 -5.23 -0.95
CA LEU A 184 15.52 -6.56 -0.37
C LEU A 184 15.58 -6.53 1.16
N ASN A 185 16.22 -5.50 1.73
CA ASN A 185 16.27 -5.31 3.18
C ASN A 185 14.87 -5.09 3.77
N ALA A 186 14.05 -4.24 3.15
CA ALA A 186 12.69 -4.00 3.59
C ALA A 186 11.82 -5.27 3.51
N LEU A 187 11.91 -6.02 2.40
CA LEU A 187 11.21 -7.31 2.26
C LEU A 187 11.59 -8.28 3.39
N ASN A 188 12.90 -8.48 3.63
CA ASN A 188 13.37 -9.40 4.67
C ASN A 188 12.90 -8.98 6.06
N LYS A 189 12.98 -7.68 6.41
CA LYS A 189 12.52 -7.17 7.70
C LYS A 189 11.02 -7.35 7.90
N VAL A 190 10.21 -7.04 6.87
CA VAL A 190 8.76 -7.23 6.94
C VAL A 190 8.42 -8.72 7.08
N ILE A 191 9.10 -9.61 6.38
CA ILE A 191 8.92 -11.07 6.53
C ILE A 191 9.17 -11.51 7.97
N ASP A 192 10.25 -11.02 8.59
CA ASP A 192 10.55 -11.34 9.99
C ASP A 192 9.49 -10.75 10.95
N GLU A 193 9.04 -9.52 10.69
CA GLU A 193 8.06 -8.82 11.52
C GLU A 193 6.64 -9.43 11.49
N ILE A 194 6.24 -10.11 10.43
CA ILE A 194 4.90 -10.71 10.33
C ILE A 194 4.87 -12.20 10.69
N LYS A 195 6.04 -12.84 10.90
CA LYS A 195 6.16 -14.22 11.37
C LYS A 195 5.98 -14.34 12.88
N ASN A 196 6.31 -13.29 13.60
CA ASN A 196 6.15 -13.14 15.06
C ASN A 196 4.77 -12.56 15.39
#